data_d11afb2241184964f09d2acd4218eb40
#
_entry.id   d11afb2241184964f09d2acd4218eb40
#
_cell.length_a   1.000
_cell.length_b   1.000
_cell.length_c   1.000
_cell.angle_alpha   90.00
_cell.angle_beta   90.00
_cell.angle_gamma   90.00
#
_symmetry.space_group_name_H-M   'P 1'
#
loop_
_entity.id
_entity.type
_entity.pdbx_description
1 polymer ?
#
loop_
_entity_poly.entity_id
_entity_poly.type
_entity_poly.pdbx_seq_one_letter_code
_entity_poly.pdbx_strand_id
1 'polypeptide(L)'
;FDSDCQILYYRRDVLEKAENQQKFKDKLGYDLPNPPKTTKEMHDVATFFTGWDWNGDGKDDWGISLHAKVNEQGFFHFLTLAAPYVCSPNNKYFWFHPETFKPLINSEGHLRALEDYVKFLPCGPKEAISWTLGQGWTLFLAGHAVMEPTWGDLPTFAQDPKESTVKGKVGATIIPGTSEAFDPIKGKWDKFDLNSVGNVNGGSWHCVISRFSKKKEVTYDFLAFMATKKNALYNCTHGFTGVQPGMKFEYFPPVGTGKAEEWVEQGWDGDEAKRYLDAYYQNLSLPAQETYLRIPGAAEYWHELDVRVSAVLAGQTQPKAALDDCAQAWERITERYGRDKQKKLYAESFA
;
A
#
# COMPACT_ATOMS: atom_id res chain seq x y z
N PHE A 1 0.93 -1.43 -18.46
CA PHE A 1 1.66 -0.16 -18.56
C PHE A 1 2.12 0.33 -17.19
N ASP A 2 1.37 0.06 -16.16
CA ASP A 2 1.61 0.46 -14.79
C ASP A 2 1.04 -0.59 -13.84
N SER A 3 1.70 -0.88 -12.71
CA SER A 3 1.31 -1.93 -11.78
C SER A 3 1.25 -1.40 -10.35
N ASP A 4 0.19 -0.66 -10.03
CA ASP A 4 0.00 -0.09 -8.70
C ASP A 4 -0.16 -1.15 -7.60
N CYS A 5 0.62 -1.00 -6.56
CA CYS A 5 0.42 -1.63 -5.26
C CYS A 5 1.11 -0.82 -4.16
N GLN A 6 0.66 -0.97 -2.93
CA GLN A 6 1.37 -0.42 -1.79
C GLN A 6 2.34 -1.47 -1.22
N ILE A 7 3.56 -1.03 -0.93
CA ILE A 7 4.57 -1.79 -0.18
C ILE A 7 5.14 -0.94 0.94
N LEU A 8 5.92 -1.53 1.83
CA LEU A 8 6.57 -0.80 2.92
C LEU A 8 7.98 -0.38 2.52
N TYR A 9 8.21 0.94 2.50
CA TYR A 9 9.55 1.52 2.44
C TYR A 9 10.05 1.83 3.85
N TYR A 10 11.35 1.66 4.06
CA TYR A 10 11.95 1.87 5.37
C TYR A 10 13.39 2.37 5.27
N ARG A 11 13.85 3.04 6.31
CA ARG A 11 15.24 3.51 6.45
C ARG A 11 16.13 2.35 6.91
N ARG A 12 16.75 1.70 5.94
CA ARG A 12 17.66 0.57 6.18
C ARG A 12 18.83 0.96 7.09
N ASP A 13 19.43 2.11 6.81
CA ASP A 13 20.55 2.66 7.60
C ASP A 13 20.18 2.89 9.06
N VAL A 14 18.93 3.24 9.36
CA VAL A 14 18.43 3.42 10.73
C VAL A 14 18.21 2.08 11.42
N LEU A 15 17.57 1.11 10.72
CA LEU A 15 17.30 -0.21 11.30
C LEU A 15 18.58 -1.07 11.43
N GLU A 16 19.58 -0.87 10.57
CA GLU A 16 20.88 -1.58 10.61
C GLU A 16 21.85 -0.99 11.65
N LYS A 17 21.60 0.21 12.19
CA LYS A 17 22.50 0.86 13.14
C LYS A 17 22.56 0.07 14.45
N ALA A 18 23.71 -0.44 14.81
CA ALA A 18 23.91 -1.31 15.98
C ALA A 18 23.42 -0.68 17.31
N GLU A 19 23.58 0.65 17.47
CA GLU A 19 23.06 1.39 18.60
C GLU A 19 21.54 1.32 18.70
N ASN A 20 20.83 1.44 17.58
CA ASN A 20 19.37 1.38 17.52
C ASN A 20 18.88 -0.04 17.80
N GLN A 21 19.57 -1.05 17.27
CA GLN A 21 19.27 -2.46 17.55
C GLN A 21 19.39 -2.76 19.06
N GLN A 22 20.46 -2.28 19.70
CA GLN A 22 20.64 -2.49 21.12
C GLN A 22 19.59 -1.76 21.95
N LYS A 23 19.33 -0.47 21.67
CA LYS A 23 18.29 0.32 22.37
C LYS A 23 16.89 -0.29 22.24
N PHE A 24 16.55 -0.79 21.04
CA PHE A 24 15.26 -1.45 20.80
C PHE A 24 15.15 -2.74 21.62
N LYS A 25 16.20 -3.59 21.59
CA LYS A 25 16.25 -4.83 22.34
C LYS A 25 16.15 -4.60 23.86
N ASP A 26 16.85 -3.60 24.38
CA ASP A 26 16.80 -3.24 25.79
C ASP A 26 15.41 -2.76 26.22
N LYS A 27 14.69 -2.04 25.32
CA LYS A 27 13.36 -1.49 25.61
C LYS A 27 12.24 -2.51 25.42
N LEU A 28 12.31 -3.36 24.38
CA LEU A 28 11.20 -4.23 23.96
C LEU A 28 11.46 -5.73 24.22
N GLY A 29 12.70 -6.12 24.54
CA GLY A 29 13.06 -7.47 24.94
C GLY A 29 13.28 -8.45 23.78
N TYR A 30 13.29 -7.97 22.54
CA TYR A 30 13.59 -8.77 21.36
C TYR A 30 14.35 -7.95 20.29
N ASP A 31 14.93 -8.61 19.28
CA ASP A 31 15.75 -7.96 18.27
C ASP A 31 14.91 -7.02 17.40
N LEU A 32 15.48 -5.84 17.04
CA LEU A 32 14.85 -4.89 16.13
C LEU A 32 14.59 -5.55 14.76
N PRO A 33 13.32 -5.65 14.32
CA PRO A 33 12.99 -6.21 13.02
C PRO A 33 13.56 -5.36 11.87
N ASN A 34 14.21 -6.02 10.90
CA ASN A 34 14.82 -5.35 9.75
C ASN A 34 14.67 -6.19 8.48
N PRO A 35 13.63 -5.98 7.69
CA PRO A 35 12.42 -5.19 7.96
C PRO A 35 11.41 -5.90 8.88
N PRO A 36 10.38 -5.19 9.39
CA PRO A 36 9.27 -5.82 10.11
C PRO A 36 8.47 -6.75 9.18
N LYS A 37 8.07 -7.90 9.71
CA LYS A 37 7.32 -8.94 8.98
C LYS A 37 5.85 -9.00 9.36
N THR A 38 5.51 -8.54 10.56
CA THR A 38 4.15 -8.53 11.09
C THR A 38 3.68 -7.10 11.38
N THR A 39 2.37 -6.87 11.33
CA THR A 39 1.76 -5.58 11.71
C THR A 39 2.16 -5.18 13.13
N LYS A 40 2.28 -6.16 14.04
CA LYS A 40 2.77 -5.90 15.41
C LYS A 40 4.20 -5.38 15.41
N GLU A 41 5.13 -6.04 14.70
CA GLU A 41 6.52 -5.59 14.60
C GLU A 41 6.61 -4.20 13.96
N MET A 42 5.82 -3.94 12.91
CA MET A 42 5.75 -2.63 12.26
C MET A 42 5.29 -1.55 13.25
N HIS A 43 4.29 -1.84 14.10
CA HIS A 43 3.84 -0.91 15.14
C HIS A 43 4.89 -0.70 16.22
N ASP A 44 5.57 -1.76 16.68
CA ASP A 44 6.63 -1.65 17.69
C ASP A 44 7.81 -0.81 17.16
N VAL A 45 8.22 -1.01 15.90
CA VAL A 45 9.24 -0.18 15.23
C VAL A 45 8.76 1.27 15.12
N ALA A 46 7.52 1.49 14.67
CA ALA A 46 6.97 2.84 14.54
C ALA A 46 6.94 3.57 15.88
N THR A 47 6.48 2.91 16.93
CA THR A 47 6.42 3.48 18.30
C THR A 47 7.81 3.76 18.86
N PHE A 48 8.76 2.85 18.61
CA PHE A 48 10.12 3.00 19.14
C PHE A 48 10.83 4.23 18.58
N PHE A 49 10.69 4.47 17.27
CA PHE A 49 11.38 5.57 16.58
C PHE A 49 10.62 6.90 16.60
N THR A 50 9.54 7.01 17.35
CA THR A 50 8.77 8.25 17.46
C THR A 50 9.19 9.08 18.66
N GLY A 51 9.38 10.40 18.45
CA GLY A 51 9.55 11.40 19.50
C GLY A 51 10.96 11.49 20.07
N TRP A 52 11.98 11.18 19.26
CA TRP A 52 13.37 11.42 19.58
C TRP A 52 14.23 11.60 18.33
N ASP A 53 15.33 12.32 18.46
CA ASP A 53 16.29 12.59 17.38
C ASP A 53 17.16 11.35 17.10
N TRP A 54 16.71 10.48 16.19
CA TRP A 54 17.49 9.31 15.75
C TRP A 54 18.33 9.56 14.50
N ASN A 55 18.08 10.66 13.78
CA ASN A 55 18.84 11.06 12.60
C ASN A 55 20.02 11.99 12.94
N GLY A 56 20.00 12.67 14.09
CA GLY A 56 21.09 13.48 14.63
C GLY A 56 21.05 14.94 14.15
N ASP A 57 19.89 15.45 13.72
CA ASP A 57 19.75 16.83 13.24
C ASP A 57 19.25 17.82 14.31
N GLY A 58 19.01 17.34 15.54
CA GLY A 58 18.56 18.14 16.68
C GLY A 58 17.05 18.33 16.78
N LYS A 59 16.25 17.54 16.03
CA LYS A 59 14.77 17.54 16.08
C LYS A 59 14.25 16.14 16.39
N ASP A 60 13.09 16.08 16.99
CA ASP A 60 12.38 14.81 17.15
C ASP A 60 11.88 14.29 15.81
N ASP A 61 12.09 13.00 15.59
CA ASP A 61 11.70 12.28 14.37
C ASP A 61 10.51 11.35 14.61
N TRP A 62 10.07 10.69 13.54
CA TRP A 62 8.86 9.87 13.50
C TRP A 62 9.15 8.43 13.09
N GLY A 63 8.39 7.50 13.65
CA GLY A 63 8.50 6.09 13.29
C GLY A 63 7.83 5.75 11.96
N ILE A 64 6.78 6.50 11.58
CA ILE A 64 6.06 6.26 10.34
C ILE A 64 5.59 7.58 9.71
N SER A 65 5.63 7.66 8.39
CA SER A 65 4.95 8.68 7.61
C SER A 65 3.64 8.12 7.07
N LEU A 66 2.56 8.87 7.19
CA LEU A 66 1.23 8.54 6.68
C LEU A 66 0.64 9.76 5.96
N HIS A 67 -0.31 9.50 5.07
CA HIS A 67 -1.12 10.50 4.38
C HIS A 67 -2.58 10.04 4.39
N ALA A 68 -3.39 10.68 5.22
CA ALA A 68 -4.72 10.18 5.57
C ALA A 68 -5.87 11.17 5.29
N LYS A 69 -5.64 12.14 4.38
CA LYS A 69 -6.64 13.13 4.01
C LYS A 69 -7.86 12.47 3.35
N VAL A 70 -9.05 12.85 3.81
CA VAL A 70 -10.33 12.43 3.23
C VAL A 70 -10.46 12.89 1.77
N ASN A 71 -11.13 12.11 0.94
CA ASN A 71 -11.27 12.28 -0.52
C ASN A 71 -9.93 12.26 -1.28
N GLU A 72 -8.93 11.64 -0.69
CA GLU A 72 -7.60 11.42 -1.26
C GLU A 72 -7.24 9.93 -1.12
N GLN A 73 -6.05 9.61 -0.63
CA GLN A 73 -5.50 8.25 -0.65
C GLN A 73 -5.56 7.53 0.72
N GLY A 74 -6.04 8.20 1.79
CA GLY A 74 -5.93 7.70 3.17
C GLY A 74 -6.62 6.36 3.43
N PHE A 75 -7.75 6.08 2.78
CA PHE A 75 -8.46 4.83 2.94
C PHE A 75 -7.72 3.62 2.34
N PHE A 76 -6.80 3.81 1.39
CA PHE A 76 -5.99 2.73 0.86
C PHE A 76 -5.03 2.16 1.91
N HIS A 77 -4.53 2.96 2.86
CA HIS A 77 -3.75 2.43 3.98
C HIS A 77 -4.59 1.48 4.84
N PHE A 78 -5.86 1.83 5.07
CA PHE A 78 -6.78 0.92 5.76
C PHE A 78 -6.97 -0.39 4.98
N LEU A 79 -7.20 -0.34 3.68
CA LEU A 79 -7.37 -1.54 2.84
C LEU A 79 -6.12 -2.43 2.90
N THR A 80 -4.96 -1.82 2.74
CA THR A 80 -3.68 -2.52 2.76
C THR A 80 -3.39 -3.18 4.11
N LEU A 81 -3.69 -2.51 5.23
CA LEU A 81 -3.59 -3.09 6.56
C LEU A 81 -4.65 -4.17 6.82
N ALA A 82 -5.85 -4.04 6.22
CA ALA A 82 -6.92 -5.01 6.36
C ALA A 82 -6.68 -6.30 5.54
N ALA A 83 -5.93 -6.21 4.45
CA ALA A 83 -5.67 -7.34 3.57
C ALA A 83 -5.22 -8.60 4.34
N PRO A 84 -4.17 -8.59 5.17
CA PRO A 84 -3.72 -9.77 5.89
C PRO A 84 -4.62 -10.18 7.06
N TYR A 85 -5.54 -9.32 7.53
CA TYR A 85 -6.52 -9.69 8.55
C TYR A 85 -7.78 -10.34 7.96
N VAL A 86 -8.02 -10.23 6.65
CA VAL A 86 -9.25 -10.72 6.00
C VAL A 86 -8.95 -11.75 4.92
N CYS A 87 -7.99 -11.48 4.05
CA CYS A 87 -7.58 -12.42 3.02
C CYS A 87 -6.55 -13.41 3.57
N SER A 88 -6.59 -14.64 3.07
CA SER A 88 -5.66 -15.71 3.44
C SER A 88 -5.72 -16.82 2.38
N PRO A 89 -4.86 -17.85 2.44
CA PRO A 89 -5.04 -19.04 1.61
C PRO A 89 -6.42 -19.71 1.74
N ASN A 90 -7.14 -19.44 2.83
CA ASN A 90 -8.46 -20.01 3.11
C ASN A 90 -9.62 -19.10 2.70
N ASN A 91 -9.39 -17.81 2.46
CA ASN A 91 -10.40 -16.83 2.09
C ASN A 91 -9.86 -15.77 1.13
N LYS A 92 -10.50 -15.60 -0.01
CA LYS A 92 -10.21 -14.55 -1.01
C LYS A 92 -11.22 -13.41 -1.03
N TYR A 93 -12.30 -13.51 -0.26
CA TYR A 93 -13.38 -12.52 -0.29
C TYR A 93 -13.15 -11.42 0.72
N PHE A 94 -12.91 -10.22 0.22
CA PHE A 94 -12.63 -9.04 1.00
C PHE A 94 -13.85 -8.09 1.10
N TRP A 95 -14.53 -7.85 -0.02
CA TRP A 95 -15.55 -6.81 -0.14
C TRP A 95 -16.97 -7.27 0.17
N PHE A 96 -17.40 -8.36 -0.44
CA PHE A 96 -18.77 -8.87 -0.38
C PHE A 96 -18.80 -10.40 -0.23
N HIS A 97 -19.83 -10.87 0.47
CA HIS A 97 -20.12 -12.29 0.58
C HIS A 97 -20.53 -12.87 -0.78
N PRO A 98 -19.88 -13.95 -1.28
CA PRO A 98 -20.07 -14.44 -2.65
C PRO A 98 -21.51 -14.88 -2.97
N GLU A 99 -22.24 -15.42 -1.98
CA GLU A 99 -23.59 -15.95 -2.20
C GLU A 99 -24.68 -14.91 -1.94
N THR A 100 -24.55 -14.10 -0.90
CA THR A 100 -25.59 -13.18 -0.47
C THR A 100 -25.36 -11.77 -0.97
N PHE A 101 -24.15 -11.47 -1.41
CA PHE A 101 -23.66 -10.14 -1.76
C PHE A 101 -23.87 -9.10 -0.63
N LYS A 102 -23.83 -9.55 0.62
CA LYS A 102 -23.78 -8.66 1.78
C LYS A 102 -22.37 -8.08 1.93
N PRO A 103 -22.22 -6.82 2.33
CA PRO A 103 -20.93 -6.23 2.65
C PRO A 103 -20.19 -7.03 3.72
N LEU A 104 -18.88 -7.16 3.57
CA LEU A 104 -17.99 -7.77 4.57
C LEU A 104 -17.15 -6.74 5.31
N ILE A 105 -17.27 -5.47 4.94
CA ILE A 105 -16.42 -4.37 5.42
C ILE A 105 -16.49 -4.16 6.94
N ASN A 106 -17.52 -4.63 7.60
CA ASN A 106 -17.69 -4.57 9.05
C ASN A 106 -17.38 -5.89 9.77
N SER A 107 -16.65 -6.81 9.11
CA SER A 107 -16.18 -8.04 9.75
C SER A 107 -15.12 -7.76 10.83
N GLU A 108 -14.89 -8.74 11.70
CA GLU A 108 -13.89 -8.62 12.78
C GLU A 108 -12.47 -8.36 12.25
N GLY A 109 -12.12 -8.89 11.07
CA GLY A 109 -10.82 -8.65 10.44
C GLY A 109 -10.66 -7.19 10.01
N HIS A 110 -11.68 -6.60 9.37
CA HIS A 110 -11.68 -5.19 9.01
C HIS A 110 -11.67 -4.28 10.25
N LEU A 111 -12.43 -4.65 11.30
CA LEU A 111 -12.45 -3.91 12.55
C LEU A 111 -11.05 -3.87 13.18
N ARG A 112 -10.39 -5.01 13.28
CA ARG A 112 -9.03 -5.11 13.85
C ARG A 112 -8.03 -4.24 13.05
N ALA A 113 -8.13 -4.27 11.73
CA ALA A 113 -7.27 -3.45 10.88
C ALA A 113 -7.49 -1.94 11.08
N LEU A 114 -8.75 -1.51 11.24
CA LEU A 114 -9.04 -0.09 11.48
C LEU A 114 -8.57 0.36 12.88
N GLU A 115 -8.70 -0.50 13.89
CA GLU A 115 -8.15 -0.27 15.22
C GLU A 115 -6.62 -0.15 15.19
N ASP A 116 -5.94 -0.99 14.41
CA ASP A 116 -4.49 -0.92 14.24
C ASP A 116 -4.08 0.33 13.43
N TYR A 117 -4.83 0.72 12.41
CA TYR A 117 -4.57 1.98 11.69
C TYR A 117 -4.61 3.18 12.64
N VAL A 118 -5.59 3.25 13.52
CA VAL A 118 -5.66 4.31 14.56
C VAL A 118 -4.43 4.31 15.46
N LYS A 119 -3.87 3.13 15.81
CA LYS A 119 -2.66 3.02 16.64
C LYS A 119 -1.40 3.56 15.96
N PHE A 120 -1.35 3.59 14.62
CA PHE A 120 -0.23 4.17 13.89
C PHE A 120 -0.24 5.70 13.87
N LEU A 121 -1.39 6.37 14.06
CA LEU A 121 -1.48 7.84 14.00
C LEU A 121 -0.51 8.56 14.96
N PRO A 122 -0.37 8.19 16.24
CA PRO A 122 0.57 8.85 17.15
C PRO A 122 2.04 8.55 16.82
N CYS A 123 2.33 7.63 15.92
CA CYS A 123 3.69 7.32 15.48
C CYS A 123 4.18 8.23 14.33
N GLY A 124 3.33 9.13 13.84
CA GLY A 124 3.62 10.16 12.84
C GLY A 124 3.11 11.53 13.27
N PRO A 125 3.38 12.59 12.49
CA PRO A 125 2.86 13.92 12.76
C PRO A 125 1.33 13.92 12.83
N LYS A 126 0.77 14.68 13.76
CA LYS A 126 -0.71 14.80 13.91
C LYS A 126 -1.40 15.39 12.69
N GLU A 127 -0.68 16.17 11.89
CA GLU A 127 -1.11 16.76 10.64
C GLU A 127 -1.34 15.72 9.53
N ALA A 128 -0.81 14.51 9.67
CA ALA A 128 -0.92 13.42 8.69
C ALA A 128 -2.38 13.08 8.31
N ILE A 129 -3.34 13.33 9.21
CA ILE A 129 -4.78 13.18 8.92
C ILE A 129 -5.29 14.14 7.84
N SER A 130 -4.55 15.21 7.55
CA SER A 130 -4.86 16.21 6.52
C SER A 130 -3.89 16.19 5.33
N TRP A 131 -2.91 15.30 5.36
CA TRP A 131 -1.88 15.21 4.32
C TRP A 131 -2.32 14.41 3.12
N THR A 132 -1.93 14.90 1.94
CA THR A 132 -1.92 14.16 0.68
C THR A 132 -0.61 13.37 0.55
N LEU A 133 -0.48 12.58 -0.52
CA LEU A 133 0.72 11.80 -0.86
C LEU A 133 2.01 12.61 -0.74
N GLY A 134 2.08 13.77 -1.40
CA GLY A 134 3.31 14.57 -1.46
C GLY A 134 3.81 15.03 -0.09
N GLN A 135 2.92 15.29 0.86
CA GLN A 135 3.32 15.71 2.21
C GLN A 135 3.89 14.55 3.02
N GLY A 136 3.27 13.35 2.92
CA GLY A 136 3.82 12.13 3.52
C GLY A 136 5.20 11.81 2.95
N TRP A 137 5.32 11.76 1.63
CA TRP A 137 6.61 11.51 0.96
C TRP A 137 7.68 12.51 1.36
N THR A 138 7.34 13.80 1.46
CA THR A 138 8.30 14.84 1.88
C THR A 138 8.91 14.54 3.24
N LEU A 139 8.12 14.06 4.21
CA LEU A 139 8.63 13.70 5.54
C LEU A 139 9.67 12.58 5.48
N PHE A 140 9.36 11.52 4.74
CA PHE A 140 10.27 10.37 4.57
C PHE A 140 11.53 10.76 3.77
N LEU A 141 11.36 11.46 2.64
CA LEU A 141 12.45 11.88 1.76
C LEU A 141 13.40 12.88 2.41
N ALA A 142 12.89 13.72 3.33
CA ALA A 142 13.70 14.60 4.16
C ALA A 142 14.49 13.85 5.25
N GLY A 143 14.18 12.57 5.48
CA GLY A 143 14.89 11.73 6.44
C GLY A 143 14.30 11.72 7.85
N HIS A 144 13.06 12.21 8.04
CA HIS A 144 12.39 12.36 9.33
C HIS A 144 11.36 11.28 9.66
N ALA A 145 11.22 10.24 8.83
CA ALA A 145 10.42 9.06 9.13
C ALA A 145 11.22 7.78 8.86
N VAL A 146 11.03 6.76 9.71
CA VAL A 146 11.71 5.46 9.54
C VAL A 146 11.01 4.59 8.53
N MET A 147 9.68 4.66 8.45
CA MET A 147 8.86 3.84 7.56
C MET A 147 7.80 4.66 6.84
N GLU A 148 7.44 4.20 5.62
CA GLU A 148 6.29 4.70 4.89
C GLU A 148 5.66 3.59 4.04
N PRO A 149 4.44 3.14 4.34
CA PRO A 149 3.64 2.30 3.45
C PRO A 149 3.06 3.16 2.33
N THR A 150 3.46 2.92 1.07
CA THR A 150 2.99 3.74 -0.05
C THR A 150 3.28 3.07 -1.39
N TRP A 151 2.96 3.76 -2.48
CA TRP A 151 3.17 3.31 -3.86
C TRP A 151 4.62 3.48 -4.34
N GLY A 152 4.89 2.95 -5.53
CA GLY A 152 6.19 2.90 -6.16
C GLY A 152 6.76 4.23 -6.66
N ASP A 153 6.06 5.33 -6.45
CA ASP A 153 6.58 6.67 -6.73
C ASP A 153 7.66 7.09 -5.73
N LEU A 154 7.47 6.73 -4.45
CA LEU A 154 8.39 7.15 -3.39
C LEU A 154 9.85 6.82 -3.68
N PRO A 155 10.23 5.57 -4.05
CA PRO A 155 11.64 5.25 -4.30
C PRO A 155 12.20 5.99 -5.52
N THR A 156 11.38 6.37 -6.51
CA THR A 156 11.85 7.18 -7.64
C THR A 156 12.24 8.59 -7.20
N PHE A 157 11.44 9.23 -6.33
CA PHE A 157 11.80 10.50 -5.71
C PHE A 157 13.02 10.37 -4.79
N ALA A 158 13.18 9.23 -4.11
CA ALA A 158 14.33 8.99 -3.24
C ALA A 158 15.67 9.03 -4.01
N GLN A 159 15.67 8.77 -5.32
CA GLN A 159 16.86 8.84 -6.17
C GLN A 159 17.23 10.26 -6.60
N ASP A 160 16.31 11.23 -6.56
CA ASP A 160 16.57 12.61 -6.95
C ASP A 160 17.22 13.39 -5.80
N PRO A 161 18.48 13.86 -5.93
CA PRO A 161 19.16 14.59 -4.86
C PRO A 161 18.56 15.97 -4.57
N LYS A 162 17.62 16.46 -5.40
CA LYS A 162 16.88 17.72 -5.14
C LYS A 162 15.68 17.48 -4.24
N GLU A 163 15.11 16.28 -4.28
CA GLU A 163 13.90 15.92 -3.57
C GLU A 163 14.19 15.11 -2.29
N SER A 164 15.40 14.50 -2.19
CA SER A 164 15.67 13.48 -1.17
C SER A 164 17.07 13.58 -0.55
N THR A 165 17.13 13.30 0.76
CA THR A 165 18.36 13.10 1.55
C THR A 165 18.63 11.61 1.86
N VAL A 166 17.78 10.70 1.35
CA VAL A 166 17.78 9.29 1.75
C VAL A 166 18.22 8.32 0.66
N LYS A 167 18.71 8.80 -0.48
CA LYS A 167 19.29 7.95 -1.53
C LYS A 167 20.38 7.03 -0.98
N GLY A 168 20.35 5.75 -1.36
CA GLY A 168 21.26 4.71 -0.86
C GLY A 168 20.91 4.16 0.53
N LYS A 169 19.85 4.67 1.17
CA LYS A 169 19.44 4.34 2.54
C LYS A 169 18.07 3.65 2.64
N VAL A 170 17.35 3.56 1.51
CA VAL A 170 15.98 3.02 1.48
C VAL A 170 15.98 1.51 1.30
N GLY A 171 15.21 0.81 2.11
CA GLY A 171 14.80 -0.58 1.93
C GLY A 171 13.36 -0.65 1.45
N ALA A 172 12.99 -1.76 0.82
CA ALA A 172 11.63 -2.05 0.40
C ALA A 172 11.25 -3.48 0.77
N THR A 173 10.02 -3.69 1.20
CA THR A 173 9.45 -5.01 1.51
C THR A 173 7.94 -4.97 1.29
N ILE A 174 7.30 -6.14 1.18
CA ILE A 174 5.83 -6.22 1.18
C ILE A 174 5.26 -5.63 2.48
N ILE A 175 4.00 -5.21 2.45
CA ILE A 175 3.32 -4.81 3.69
C ILE A 175 3.36 -5.97 4.69
N PRO A 176 3.73 -5.71 5.96
CA PRO A 176 3.78 -6.74 6.98
C PRO A 176 2.47 -7.50 7.15
N GLY A 177 2.59 -8.82 7.29
CA GLY A 177 1.46 -9.72 7.46
C GLY A 177 0.97 -9.81 8.90
N THR A 178 0.15 -10.83 9.17
CA THR A 178 -0.42 -11.12 10.49
C THR A 178 -0.23 -12.59 10.85
N SER A 179 -0.38 -12.93 12.14
CA SER A 179 -0.41 -14.34 12.59
C SER A 179 -1.81 -14.95 12.61
N GLU A 180 -2.83 -14.17 12.29
CA GLU A 180 -4.22 -14.62 12.24
C GLU A 180 -5.01 -13.82 11.21
N ALA A 181 -5.99 -14.44 10.57
CA ALA A 181 -6.92 -13.81 9.67
C ALA A 181 -8.35 -14.23 9.96
N PHE A 182 -9.29 -13.30 9.88
CA PHE A 182 -10.71 -13.61 10.05
C PHE A 182 -11.30 -14.05 8.73
N ASP A 183 -11.82 -15.26 8.67
CA ASP A 183 -12.61 -15.74 7.54
C ASP A 183 -14.05 -15.23 7.68
N PRO A 184 -14.46 -14.20 6.96
CA PRO A 184 -15.78 -13.59 7.12
C PRO A 184 -16.92 -14.47 6.58
N ILE A 185 -16.60 -15.50 5.81
CA ILE A 185 -17.58 -16.47 5.29
C ILE A 185 -17.88 -17.53 6.34
N LYS A 186 -16.86 -17.97 7.06
CA LYS A 186 -16.99 -18.98 8.14
C LYS A 186 -17.22 -18.37 9.52
N GLY A 187 -17.02 -17.05 9.67
CA GLY A 187 -17.18 -16.35 10.93
C GLY A 187 -16.17 -16.77 12.00
N LYS A 188 -14.91 -17.01 11.63
CA LYS A 188 -13.88 -17.48 12.57
C LYS A 188 -12.49 -16.94 12.22
N TRP A 189 -11.64 -16.88 13.25
CA TRP A 189 -10.22 -16.61 13.10
C TRP A 189 -9.45 -17.89 12.76
N ASP A 190 -8.66 -17.86 11.69
CA ASP A 190 -7.67 -18.86 11.34
C ASP A 190 -6.28 -18.36 11.78
N LYS A 191 -5.42 -19.26 12.26
CA LYS A 191 -4.05 -18.95 12.71
C LYS A 191 -3.02 -19.38 11.66
N PHE A 192 -1.96 -18.62 11.56
CA PHE A 192 -0.83 -18.82 10.63
C PHE A 192 0.48 -18.53 11.37
N ASP A 193 1.58 -19.12 10.92
CA ASP A 193 2.91 -18.65 11.33
C ASP A 193 3.14 -17.23 10.84
N LEU A 194 2.79 -16.95 9.58
CA LEU A 194 2.73 -15.63 8.96
C LEU A 194 1.74 -15.66 7.78
N ASN A 195 0.70 -14.84 7.84
CA ASN A 195 -0.22 -14.61 6.74
C ASN A 195 0.21 -13.37 5.97
N SER A 196 0.96 -13.55 4.89
CA SER A 196 1.35 -12.47 3.96
C SER A 196 0.34 -12.41 2.82
N VAL A 197 -0.19 -11.22 2.57
CA VAL A 197 -1.20 -10.97 1.54
C VAL A 197 -0.73 -9.82 0.66
N GLY A 198 -0.78 -10.02 -0.65
CA GLY A 198 -0.53 -8.95 -1.61
C GLY A 198 -1.74 -8.03 -1.75
N ASN A 199 -1.50 -6.85 -2.25
CA ASN A 199 -2.54 -5.89 -2.56
C ASN A 199 -2.31 -5.29 -3.96
N VAL A 200 -3.39 -4.84 -4.57
CA VAL A 200 -3.39 -4.10 -5.84
C VAL A 200 -4.10 -2.75 -5.65
N ASN A 201 -3.90 -2.14 -4.51
CA ASN A 201 -4.47 -0.85 -4.16
C ASN A 201 -3.91 0.24 -5.08
N GLY A 202 -4.83 1.05 -5.66
CA GLY A 202 -4.53 1.94 -6.78
C GLY A 202 -5.06 1.40 -8.11
N GLY A 203 -5.16 0.08 -8.26
CA GLY A 203 -5.86 -0.61 -9.36
C GLY A 203 -5.14 -0.64 -10.70
N SER A 204 -3.92 -0.12 -10.78
CA SER A 204 -3.10 0.04 -11.98
C SER A 204 -3.71 0.99 -13.03
N TRP A 205 -2.88 1.78 -13.68
CA TRP A 205 -3.32 2.73 -14.70
C TRP A 205 -3.25 2.12 -16.08
N HIS A 206 -4.35 2.22 -16.82
CA HIS A 206 -4.47 1.69 -18.17
C HIS A 206 -4.82 2.79 -19.17
N CYS A 207 -4.11 2.81 -20.29
CA CYS A 207 -4.46 3.65 -21.40
C CYS A 207 -5.43 2.91 -22.34
N VAL A 208 -6.52 3.56 -22.70
CA VAL A 208 -7.52 2.99 -23.61
C VAL A 208 -7.79 3.91 -24.79
N ILE A 209 -8.12 3.33 -25.94
CA ILE A 209 -8.52 4.10 -27.13
C ILE A 209 -10.05 4.10 -27.21
N SER A 210 -10.66 5.28 -27.08
CA SER A 210 -12.10 5.41 -27.19
C SER A 210 -12.58 4.85 -28.55
N ARG A 211 -13.64 4.02 -28.53
CA ARG A 211 -14.27 3.52 -29.76
C ARG A 211 -14.79 4.64 -30.67
N PHE A 212 -15.07 5.81 -30.12
CA PHE A 212 -15.55 6.98 -30.85
C PHE A 212 -14.43 7.85 -31.41
N SER A 213 -13.15 7.58 -31.06
CA SER A 213 -12.01 8.33 -31.59
C SER A 213 -11.94 8.18 -33.12
N LYS A 214 -11.71 9.29 -33.79
CA LYS A 214 -11.42 9.35 -35.24
C LYS A 214 -9.93 9.24 -35.56
N LYS A 215 -9.07 9.13 -34.51
CA LYS A 215 -7.60 9.09 -34.63
C LYS A 215 -7.02 7.84 -33.94
N LYS A 216 -7.66 6.70 -34.13
CA LYS A 216 -7.31 5.45 -33.39
C LYS A 216 -5.89 4.98 -33.68
N GLU A 217 -5.47 5.02 -34.94
CA GLU A 217 -4.13 4.59 -35.36
C GLU A 217 -3.04 5.46 -34.73
N VAL A 218 -3.14 6.78 -34.86
CA VAL A 218 -2.17 7.71 -34.25
C VAL A 218 -2.15 7.58 -32.73
N THR A 219 -3.31 7.33 -32.09
CA THR A 219 -3.36 7.10 -30.64
C THR A 219 -2.68 5.78 -30.29
N TYR A 220 -2.89 4.73 -31.08
CA TYR A 220 -2.21 3.45 -30.87
C TYR A 220 -0.69 3.59 -31.02
N ASP A 221 -0.22 4.27 -32.06
CA ASP A 221 1.21 4.52 -32.29
C ASP A 221 1.84 5.30 -31.12
N PHE A 222 1.13 6.29 -30.58
CA PHE A 222 1.59 7.02 -29.39
C PHE A 222 1.69 6.10 -28.17
N LEU A 223 0.68 5.28 -27.90
CA LEU A 223 0.70 4.34 -26.77
C LEU A 223 1.80 3.27 -26.95
N ALA A 224 1.98 2.77 -28.16
CA ALA A 224 3.04 1.82 -28.50
C ALA A 224 4.44 2.45 -28.32
N PHE A 225 4.60 3.72 -28.70
CA PHE A 225 5.83 4.50 -28.46
C PHE A 225 6.13 4.63 -26.96
N MET A 226 5.12 4.97 -26.14
CA MET A 226 5.27 5.05 -24.69
C MET A 226 5.66 3.70 -24.05
N ALA A 227 5.20 2.59 -24.63
CA ALA A 227 5.48 1.22 -24.16
C ALA A 227 6.83 0.66 -24.69
N THR A 228 7.59 1.41 -25.49
CA THR A 228 8.93 0.97 -25.88
C THR A 228 9.85 0.87 -24.67
N LYS A 229 10.81 -0.07 -24.68
CA LYS A 229 11.72 -0.30 -23.55
C LYS A 229 12.35 1.00 -23.03
N LYS A 230 12.82 1.86 -23.90
CA LYS A 230 13.46 3.15 -23.52
C LYS A 230 12.50 4.06 -22.75
N ASN A 231 11.28 4.24 -23.26
CA ASN A 231 10.33 5.16 -22.64
C ASN A 231 9.70 4.57 -21.39
N ALA A 232 9.38 3.28 -21.38
CA ALA A 232 8.83 2.61 -20.21
C ALA A 232 9.85 2.62 -19.05
N LEU A 233 11.12 2.30 -19.31
CA LEU A 233 12.17 2.38 -18.31
C LEU A 233 12.36 3.82 -17.79
N TYR A 234 12.34 4.82 -18.67
CA TYR A 234 12.38 6.23 -18.26
C TYR A 234 11.21 6.56 -17.34
N ASN A 235 10.01 6.15 -17.71
CA ASN A 235 8.80 6.45 -16.93
C ASN A 235 8.83 5.82 -15.53
N CYS A 236 9.25 4.56 -15.38
CA CYS A 236 9.27 3.90 -14.08
C CYS A 236 10.49 4.27 -13.20
N THR A 237 11.46 5.01 -13.75
CA THR A 237 12.66 5.44 -13.00
C THR A 237 12.66 6.90 -12.59
N HIS A 238 11.66 7.70 -13.03
CA HIS A 238 11.57 9.14 -12.75
C HIS A 238 10.29 9.49 -11.98
N GLY A 239 10.45 10.08 -10.80
CA GLY A 239 9.42 10.22 -9.78
C GLY A 239 8.13 10.96 -10.16
N PHE A 240 8.19 11.90 -11.09
CA PHE A 240 7.01 12.71 -11.47
C PHE A 240 6.11 12.06 -12.52
N THR A 241 6.41 10.86 -12.97
CA THR A 241 5.64 10.18 -14.03
C THR A 241 4.45 9.39 -13.49
N GLY A 242 4.51 8.94 -12.22
CA GLY A 242 3.49 8.11 -11.59
C GLY A 242 3.34 6.72 -12.21
N VAL A 243 4.41 6.18 -12.81
CA VAL A 243 4.42 4.87 -13.47
C VAL A 243 5.32 3.91 -12.72
N GLN A 244 4.78 2.77 -12.30
CA GLN A 244 5.48 1.71 -11.61
C GLN A 244 5.86 0.57 -12.58
N PRO A 245 6.88 -0.26 -12.24
CA PRO A 245 7.30 -1.35 -13.10
C PRO A 245 6.20 -2.39 -13.34
N GLY A 246 5.88 -2.65 -14.61
CA GLY A 246 4.86 -3.62 -15.03
C GLY A 246 5.33 -4.55 -16.15
N MET A 247 6.52 -4.34 -16.71
CA MET A 247 7.02 -5.09 -17.85
C MET A 247 8.24 -5.94 -17.48
N LYS A 248 8.40 -7.11 -18.12
CA LYS A 248 9.50 -8.04 -17.85
C LYS A 248 10.90 -7.44 -18.00
N PHE A 249 11.10 -6.49 -18.89
CA PHE A 249 12.40 -5.86 -19.11
C PHE A 249 12.73 -4.80 -18.04
N GLU A 250 11.82 -4.47 -17.15
CA GLU A 250 12.04 -3.57 -16.01
C GLU A 250 12.54 -4.33 -14.78
N TYR A 251 12.20 -5.61 -14.66
CA TYR A 251 12.63 -6.48 -13.56
C TYR A 251 13.94 -7.20 -13.89
N PHE A 252 14.75 -7.44 -12.85
CA PHE A 252 16.02 -8.18 -13.01
C PHE A 252 15.79 -9.69 -13.00
N PRO A 253 16.76 -10.49 -13.55
CA PRO A 253 16.71 -11.94 -13.44
C PRO A 253 16.67 -12.40 -11.95
N PRO A 254 15.98 -13.49 -11.63
CA PRO A 254 15.28 -14.42 -12.54
C PRO A 254 13.86 -13.99 -12.95
N VAL A 255 13.33 -12.90 -12.41
CA VAL A 255 11.93 -12.44 -12.62
C VAL A 255 11.75 -11.91 -14.05
N GLY A 256 12.68 -11.08 -14.50
CA GLY A 256 12.61 -10.41 -15.79
C GLY A 256 13.90 -10.51 -16.60
N THR A 257 14.01 -9.62 -17.57
CA THR A 257 15.15 -9.55 -18.51
C THR A 257 15.89 -8.21 -18.45
N GLY A 258 15.52 -7.32 -17.51
CA GLY A 258 16.17 -6.05 -17.27
C GLY A 258 17.56 -6.20 -16.66
N LYS A 259 18.33 -5.14 -16.68
CA LYS A 259 19.68 -5.10 -16.14
C LYS A 259 19.83 -3.99 -15.12
N ALA A 260 20.56 -4.24 -14.04
CA ALA A 260 20.81 -3.25 -13.00
C ALA A 260 21.51 -1.99 -13.56
N GLU A 261 22.41 -2.18 -14.52
CA GLU A 261 23.15 -1.09 -15.18
C GLU A 261 22.19 -0.10 -15.87
N GLU A 262 21.07 -0.58 -16.44
CA GLU A 262 20.07 0.26 -17.10
C GLU A 262 19.37 1.20 -16.10
N TRP A 263 19.16 0.76 -14.86
CA TRP A 263 18.60 1.57 -13.76
C TRP A 263 19.65 2.55 -13.22
N VAL A 264 20.90 2.11 -13.09
CA VAL A 264 22.01 2.98 -12.67
C VAL A 264 22.24 4.10 -13.68
N GLU A 265 22.13 3.84 -14.99
CA GLU A 265 22.19 4.86 -16.04
C GLU A 265 21.05 5.91 -15.92
N GLN A 266 19.92 5.55 -15.34
CA GLN A 266 18.82 6.48 -15.04
C GLN A 266 19.01 7.18 -13.67
N GLY A 267 20.13 6.98 -12.99
CA GLY A 267 20.47 7.67 -11.76
C GLY A 267 20.12 6.91 -10.48
N TRP A 268 19.67 5.66 -10.55
CA TRP A 268 19.33 4.86 -9.37
C TRP A 268 20.56 4.27 -8.67
N ASP A 269 20.45 4.08 -7.36
CA ASP A 269 21.28 3.11 -6.65
C ASP A 269 20.86 1.70 -7.07
N GLY A 270 21.82 0.86 -7.51
CA GLY A 270 21.50 -0.46 -8.06
C GLY A 270 20.93 -1.44 -7.03
N ASP A 271 21.38 -1.34 -5.77
CA ASP A 271 20.89 -2.17 -4.68
C ASP A 271 19.46 -1.75 -4.24
N GLU A 272 19.17 -0.45 -4.25
CA GLU A 272 17.81 0.04 -3.98
C GLU A 272 16.85 -0.36 -5.09
N ALA A 273 17.25 -0.23 -6.36
CA ALA A 273 16.46 -0.69 -7.49
C ALA A 273 16.10 -2.18 -7.35
N LYS A 274 17.09 -3.00 -6.99
CA LYS A 274 16.84 -4.44 -6.79
C LYS A 274 15.83 -4.70 -5.67
N ARG A 275 16.00 -4.08 -4.50
CA ARG A 275 15.07 -4.28 -3.36
C ARG A 275 13.66 -3.83 -3.69
N TYR A 276 13.53 -2.70 -4.37
CA TYR A 276 12.26 -2.19 -4.83
C TYR A 276 11.56 -3.17 -5.77
N LEU A 277 12.24 -3.62 -6.82
CA LEU A 277 11.70 -4.55 -7.80
C LEU A 277 11.36 -5.92 -7.18
N ASP A 278 12.21 -6.43 -6.30
CA ASP A 278 11.98 -7.70 -5.60
C ASP A 278 10.71 -7.60 -4.72
N ALA A 279 10.54 -6.51 -3.95
CA ALA A 279 9.37 -6.31 -3.09
C ALA A 279 8.08 -6.13 -3.90
N TYR A 280 8.13 -5.39 -5.01
CA TYR A 280 7.00 -5.22 -5.92
C TYR A 280 6.57 -6.55 -6.53
N TYR A 281 7.52 -7.31 -7.08
CA TYR A 281 7.24 -8.63 -7.64
C TYR A 281 6.72 -9.60 -6.58
N GLN A 282 7.30 -9.58 -5.38
CA GLN A 282 6.85 -10.42 -4.27
C GLN A 282 5.38 -10.10 -3.93
N ASN A 283 5.03 -8.81 -3.77
CA ASN A 283 3.65 -8.41 -3.49
C ASN A 283 2.67 -8.92 -4.55
N LEU A 284 2.98 -8.71 -5.83
CA LEU A 284 2.10 -9.08 -6.95
C LEU A 284 2.03 -10.59 -7.20
N SER A 285 2.99 -11.38 -6.69
CA SER A 285 3.07 -12.84 -6.87
C SER A 285 2.64 -13.66 -5.65
N LEU A 286 2.26 -13.02 -4.54
CA LEU A 286 1.71 -13.74 -3.38
C LEU A 286 0.44 -14.50 -3.76
N PRO A 287 0.25 -15.73 -3.26
CA PRO A 287 -0.91 -16.55 -3.59
C PRO A 287 -2.23 -16.01 -3.01
N ALA A 288 -2.17 -15.30 -1.89
CA ALA A 288 -3.30 -14.59 -1.32
C ALA A 288 -3.22 -13.10 -1.69
N GLN A 289 -4.30 -12.56 -2.25
CA GLN A 289 -4.37 -11.19 -2.75
C GLN A 289 -5.63 -10.51 -2.25
N GLU A 290 -5.50 -9.27 -1.78
CA GLU A 290 -6.62 -8.34 -1.70
C GLU A 290 -6.84 -7.77 -3.11
N THR A 291 -8.01 -8.05 -3.67
CA THR A 291 -8.33 -7.67 -5.04
C THR A 291 -9.08 -6.36 -5.10
N TYR A 292 -8.78 -5.56 -6.11
CA TYR A 292 -9.46 -4.28 -6.35
C TYR A 292 -10.97 -4.49 -6.64
N LEU A 293 -11.84 -3.61 -6.12
CA LEU A 293 -13.28 -3.74 -6.34
C LEU A 293 -13.66 -3.32 -7.78
N ARG A 294 -14.00 -4.29 -8.61
CA ARG A 294 -14.26 -4.11 -10.04
C ARG A 294 -15.74 -4.35 -10.41
N ILE A 295 -16.63 -3.55 -9.82
CA ILE A 295 -18.07 -3.58 -10.10
C ILE A 295 -18.60 -2.16 -10.36
N PRO A 296 -19.75 -2.01 -11.03
CA PRO A 296 -20.39 -0.71 -11.20
C PRO A 296 -20.64 -0.02 -9.87
N GLY A 297 -20.33 1.26 -9.78
CA GLY A 297 -20.47 2.03 -8.55
C GLY A 297 -19.30 1.88 -7.56
N ALA A 298 -18.18 1.24 -7.92
CA ALA A 298 -17.02 1.06 -7.03
C ALA A 298 -16.58 2.37 -6.36
N ALA A 299 -16.54 3.47 -7.09
CA ALA A 299 -16.19 4.77 -6.53
C ALA A 299 -17.15 5.26 -5.43
N GLU A 300 -18.43 4.89 -5.49
CA GLU A 300 -19.40 5.24 -4.45
C GLU A 300 -19.18 4.41 -3.19
N TYR A 301 -18.89 3.11 -3.32
CA TYR A 301 -18.52 2.26 -2.19
C TYR A 301 -17.25 2.77 -1.51
N TRP A 302 -16.22 3.15 -2.27
CA TRP A 302 -14.99 3.71 -1.71
C TRP A 302 -15.19 5.06 -1.04
N HIS A 303 -15.98 5.95 -1.62
CA HIS A 303 -16.30 7.23 -0.99
C HIS A 303 -16.95 7.04 0.38
N GLU A 304 -17.95 6.15 0.48
CA GLU A 304 -18.60 5.83 1.75
C GLU A 304 -17.62 5.24 2.79
N LEU A 305 -16.65 4.43 2.33
CA LEU A 305 -15.60 3.90 3.21
C LEU A 305 -14.64 5.00 3.66
N ASP A 306 -14.13 5.79 2.72
CA ASP A 306 -13.14 6.85 2.96
C ASP A 306 -13.64 7.86 4.00
N VAL A 307 -14.87 8.36 3.83
CA VAL A 307 -15.46 9.32 4.78
C VAL A 307 -15.52 8.72 6.19
N ARG A 308 -15.87 7.46 6.34
CA ARG A 308 -16.00 6.81 7.65
C ARG A 308 -14.65 6.46 8.27
N VAL A 309 -13.71 5.96 7.49
CA VAL A 309 -12.34 5.76 7.95
C VAL A 309 -11.76 7.09 8.43
N SER A 310 -11.88 8.15 7.65
CA SER A 310 -11.39 9.48 8.01
C SER A 310 -12.05 10.02 9.28
N ALA A 311 -13.35 9.79 9.49
CA ALA A 311 -14.04 10.18 10.72
C ALA A 311 -13.50 9.43 11.96
N VAL A 312 -13.13 8.17 11.81
CA VAL A 312 -12.46 7.39 12.88
C VAL A 312 -11.09 7.96 13.19
N LEU A 313 -10.26 8.21 12.16
CA LEU A 313 -8.92 8.78 12.32
C LEU A 313 -8.95 10.16 12.97
N ALA A 314 -10.00 10.95 12.70
CA ALA A 314 -10.24 12.24 13.34
C ALA A 314 -10.86 12.14 14.76
N GLY A 315 -11.09 10.93 15.28
CA GLY A 315 -11.69 10.72 16.62
C GLY A 315 -13.16 11.07 16.72
N GLN A 316 -13.87 11.24 15.61
CA GLN A 316 -15.28 11.65 15.57
C GLN A 316 -16.25 10.48 15.81
N THR A 317 -15.82 9.26 15.58
CA THR A 317 -16.62 8.04 15.76
C THR A 317 -15.73 6.85 16.11
N GLN A 318 -16.36 5.79 16.64
CA GLN A 318 -15.66 4.55 16.98
C GLN A 318 -15.53 3.64 15.75
N PRO A 319 -14.45 2.86 15.62
CA PRO A 319 -14.21 1.98 14.47
C PRO A 319 -15.38 1.06 14.11
N LYS A 320 -15.94 0.38 15.10
CA LYS A 320 -17.07 -0.54 14.90
C LYS A 320 -18.31 0.16 14.35
N ALA A 321 -18.68 1.30 14.93
CA ALA A 321 -19.83 2.08 14.48
C ALA A 321 -19.65 2.60 13.05
N ALA A 322 -18.45 3.10 12.72
CA ALA A 322 -18.12 3.58 11.39
C ALA A 322 -18.22 2.47 10.32
N LEU A 323 -17.70 1.27 10.61
CA LEU A 323 -17.79 0.16 9.66
C LEU A 323 -19.21 -0.40 9.52
N ASP A 324 -20.00 -0.43 10.59
CA ASP A 324 -21.43 -0.81 10.52
C ASP A 324 -22.23 0.19 9.67
N ASP A 325 -22.00 1.49 9.85
CA ASP A 325 -22.62 2.54 9.02
C ASP A 325 -22.16 2.45 7.56
N CYS A 326 -20.88 2.10 7.33
CA CYS A 326 -20.35 1.85 5.99
C CYS A 326 -21.08 0.69 5.33
N ALA A 327 -21.24 -0.43 6.01
CA ALA A 327 -21.95 -1.60 5.51
C ALA A 327 -23.40 -1.28 5.14
N GLN A 328 -24.10 -0.47 5.96
CA GLN A 328 -25.46 -0.01 5.66
C GLN A 328 -25.50 0.90 4.43
N ALA A 329 -24.53 1.80 4.26
CA ALA A 329 -24.42 2.63 3.08
C ALA A 329 -24.19 1.78 1.82
N TRP A 330 -23.33 0.77 1.91
CA TRP A 330 -23.05 -0.17 0.83
C TRP A 330 -24.27 -1.01 0.45
N GLU A 331 -25.11 -1.41 1.42
CA GLU A 331 -26.38 -2.07 1.13
C GLU A 331 -27.29 -1.17 0.27
N ARG A 332 -27.42 0.12 0.59
CA ARG A 332 -28.23 1.07 -0.20
C ARG A 332 -27.69 1.25 -1.64
N ILE A 333 -26.36 1.30 -1.80
CA ILE A 333 -25.72 1.36 -3.13
C ILE A 333 -26.03 0.08 -3.89
N THR A 334 -25.85 -1.09 -3.25
CA THR A 334 -26.13 -2.41 -3.84
C THR A 334 -27.55 -2.52 -4.37
N GLU A 335 -28.55 -2.12 -3.57
CA GLU A 335 -29.96 -2.15 -3.99
C GLU A 335 -30.22 -1.24 -5.20
N ARG A 336 -29.62 -0.05 -5.22
CA ARG A 336 -29.79 0.90 -6.35
C ARG A 336 -29.20 0.37 -7.66
N TYR A 337 -28.08 -0.34 -7.63
CA TYR A 337 -27.44 -0.98 -8.81
C TYR A 337 -28.07 -2.33 -9.17
N GLY A 338 -28.85 -2.93 -8.27
CA GLY A 338 -29.46 -4.26 -8.38
C GLY A 338 -28.56 -5.37 -7.88
N ARG A 339 -28.90 -5.96 -6.73
CA ARG A 339 -28.08 -6.97 -6.02
C ARG A 339 -27.66 -8.14 -6.88
N ASP A 340 -28.57 -8.76 -7.61
CA ASP A 340 -28.26 -9.93 -8.45
C ASP A 340 -27.27 -9.59 -9.57
N LYS A 341 -27.41 -8.38 -10.15
CA LYS A 341 -26.49 -7.89 -11.17
C LYS A 341 -25.09 -7.65 -10.58
N GLN A 342 -25.00 -6.97 -9.43
CA GLN A 342 -23.74 -6.71 -8.73
C GLN A 342 -23.06 -8.01 -8.32
N LYS A 343 -23.79 -8.96 -7.75
CA LYS A 343 -23.31 -10.28 -7.37
C LYS A 343 -22.70 -11.01 -8.56
N LYS A 344 -23.39 -11.03 -9.71
CA LYS A 344 -22.89 -11.67 -10.93
C LYS A 344 -21.58 -11.05 -11.40
N LEU A 345 -21.52 -9.72 -11.49
CA LEU A 345 -20.29 -9.01 -11.92
C LEU A 345 -19.14 -9.18 -10.94
N TYR A 346 -19.43 -9.23 -9.63
CA TYR A 346 -18.43 -9.52 -8.60
C TYR A 346 -17.85 -10.93 -8.74
N ALA A 347 -18.69 -11.94 -8.98
CA ALA A 347 -18.22 -13.29 -9.26
C ALA A 347 -17.35 -13.37 -10.52
N GLU A 348 -17.74 -12.67 -11.60
CA GLU A 348 -16.96 -12.58 -12.85
C GLU A 348 -15.61 -11.88 -12.65
N SER A 349 -15.48 -11.01 -11.65
CA SER A 349 -14.22 -10.31 -11.37
C SER A 349 -13.11 -11.21 -10.78
N PHE A 350 -13.43 -12.45 -10.38
CA PHE A 350 -12.47 -13.47 -9.91
C PHE A 350 -12.13 -14.53 -10.96
N ALA A 351 -12.70 -14.45 -12.16
CA ALA A 351 -12.52 -15.44 -13.25
C ALA A 351 -11.20 -15.25 -14.02
#